data_e38e19ab11a24185d79f6f5801ff159b
#
_entry.id   e38e19ab11a24185d79f6f5801ff159b
#
_cell.length_a   1.000
_cell.length_b   1.000
_cell.length_c   1.000
_cell.angle_alpha   90.00
_cell.angle_beta   90.00
_cell.angle_gamma   90.00
#
_symmetry.space_group_name_H-M   'P 1'
#
loop_
_entity.id
_entity.type
_entity.pdbx_description
1 polymer ?
#
loop_
_entity_poly.entity_id
_entity_poly.type
_entity_poly.pdbx_seq_one_letter_code
_entity_poly.pdbx_strand_id
1 'polypeptide(L)'
;TAAATLDGPVVFYWHGTTNAPAQAEYALGRAQIDAILAQGGVVIAPEHDPAAGILPWFLADGVRDDDLRVADELLACAAMRVGVDARRIHSVGLSAGGFHTSVMSLRRASYLASVVSYSGGLTATMAPTSDAPGARFAALVLHGGADDKVFPYVLQTTSERYVDFIKVRGHFPVLCDHGQGHDIPAAVRASAWRFLQDHPYGATPSPYATGLPAGFHPSCALVP
;
A
#
# COMPACT_ATOMS: atom_id res chain seq x y z
N THR A 1 23.53 28.25 -0.72
CA THR A 1 23.36 27.16 0.28
C THR A 1 22.43 26.13 -0.34
N ALA A 2 22.94 24.94 -0.68
CA ALA A 2 22.10 23.83 -1.09
C ALA A 2 21.08 23.58 0.04
N ALA A 3 19.79 23.47 -0.29
CA ALA A 3 18.79 23.04 0.66
C ALA A 3 19.23 21.66 1.17
N ALA A 4 19.21 21.45 2.50
CA ALA A 4 19.48 20.14 3.05
C ALA A 4 18.44 19.16 2.48
N THR A 5 18.90 18.08 1.87
CA THR A 5 18.04 16.99 1.46
C THR A 5 17.47 16.35 2.72
N LEU A 6 16.17 16.18 2.80
CA LEU A 6 15.54 15.66 4.01
C LEU A 6 15.66 14.15 4.09
N ASP A 7 15.83 13.45 2.95
CA ASP A 7 16.01 12.01 2.81
C ASP A 7 15.02 11.17 3.66
N GLY A 8 13.76 11.63 3.68
CA GLY A 8 12.70 10.99 4.42
C GLY A 8 11.95 9.91 3.64
N PRO A 9 10.98 9.21 4.28
CA PRO A 9 10.16 8.21 3.62
C PRO A 9 9.24 8.83 2.57
N VAL A 10 8.89 8.06 1.54
CA VAL A 10 7.83 8.38 0.59
C VAL A 10 6.65 7.44 0.84
N VAL A 11 5.47 8.00 1.02
CA VAL A 11 4.23 7.24 1.15
C VAL A 11 3.28 7.64 0.05
N PHE A 12 3.11 6.78 -0.95
CA PHE A 12 2.03 6.91 -1.93
C PHE A 12 0.70 6.58 -1.27
N TYR A 13 -0.32 7.38 -1.55
CA TYR A 13 -1.69 7.09 -1.17
C TYR A 13 -2.62 7.10 -2.39
N TRP A 14 -3.35 6.00 -2.58
CA TRP A 14 -4.28 5.80 -3.68
C TRP A 14 -5.72 5.77 -3.14
N HIS A 15 -6.52 6.75 -3.55
CA HIS A 15 -7.88 6.89 -3.05
C HIS A 15 -8.85 5.84 -3.64
N GLY A 16 -9.95 5.61 -2.94
CA GLY A 16 -11.03 4.73 -3.40
C GLY A 16 -11.91 5.38 -4.48
N THR A 17 -12.81 4.57 -5.06
CA THR A 17 -13.83 5.03 -6.01
C THR A 17 -14.64 6.17 -5.42
N THR A 18 -14.98 7.19 -6.22
CA THR A 18 -15.71 8.40 -5.83
C THR A 18 -15.02 9.28 -4.78
N ASN A 19 -13.76 9.05 -4.51
CA ASN A 19 -12.95 9.83 -3.59
C ASN A 19 -11.89 10.66 -4.33
N ALA A 20 -11.08 11.39 -3.56
CA ALA A 20 -10.06 12.31 -4.03
C ALA A 20 -8.80 12.20 -3.15
N PRO A 21 -7.68 12.84 -3.52
CA PRO A 21 -6.43 12.84 -2.74
C PRO A 21 -6.59 13.17 -1.25
N ALA A 22 -7.55 14.00 -0.89
CA ALA A 22 -7.85 14.35 0.51
C ALA A 22 -8.23 13.14 1.39
N GLN A 23 -8.65 12.02 0.80
CA GLN A 23 -8.90 10.77 1.54
C GLN A 23 -7.62 10.24 2.22
N ALA A 24 -6.43 10.70 1.84
CA ALA A 24 -5.17 10.32 2.48
C ALA A 24 -5.18 10.60 4.00
N GLU A 25 -5.77 11.72 4.43
CA GLU A 25 -5.85 12.04 5.86
C GLU A 25 -6.77 11.08 6.62
N TYR A 26 -7.87 10.67 6.01
CA TYR A 26 -8.74 9.63 6.57
C TYR A 26 -8.01 8.28 6.68
N ALA A 27 -7.28 7.87 5.66
CA ALA A 27 -6.66 6.54 5.62
C ALA A 27 -5.40 6.44 6.48
N LEU A 28 -4.51 7.41 6.36
CA LEU A 28 -3.24 7.42 7.11
C LEU A 28 -3.43 7.91 8.55
N GLY A 29 -4.31 8.88 8.75
CA GLY A 29 -4.47 9.61 10.01
C GLY A 29 -3.51 10.78 10.14
N ARG A 30 -3.98 11.89 10.71
CA ARG A 30 -3.20 13.13 10.84
C ARG A 30 -1.88 12.92 11.59
N ALA A 31 -1.91 12.19 12.70
CA ALA A 31 -0.71 11.93 13.50
C ALA A 31 0.37 11.18 12.72
N GLN A 32 -0.01 10.24 11.85
CA GLN A 32 0.92 9.49 11.01
C GLN A 32 1.49 10.34 9.88
N ILE A 33 0.65 11.20 9.27
CA ILE A 33 1.11 12.18 8.27
C ILE A 33 2.14 13.12 8.92
N ASP A 34 1.85 13.66 10.09
CA ASP A 34 2.78 14.54 10.81
C ASP A 34 4.09 13.82 11.15
N ALA A 35 4.03 12.52 11.51
CA ALA A 35 5.23 11.71 11.76
C ALA A 35 6.05 11.44 10.49
N ILE A 36 5.42 11.26 9.32
CA ILE A 36 6.09 11.16 8.02
C ILE A 36 6.83 12.46 7.72
N LEU A 37 6.13 13.60 7.83
CA LEU A 37 6.69 14.92 7.55
C LEU A 37 7.81 15.29 8.52
N ALA A 38 7.68 14.96 9.81
CA ALA A 38 8.70 15.19 10.82
C ALA A 38 10.01 14.41 10.55
N GLN A 39 9.94 13.31 9.80
CA GLN A 39 11.10 12.55 9.33
C GLN A 39 11.68 13.09 8.02
N GLY A 40 11.22 14.24 7.53
CA GLY A 40 11.60 14.77 6.22
C GLY A 40 10.95 14.03 5.05
N GLY A 41 9.93 13.23 5.33
CA GLY A 41 9.23 12.45 4.31
C GLY A 41 8.16 13.24 3.56
N VAL A 42 7.53 12.56 2.62
CA VAL A 42 6.47 13.12 1.77
C VAL A 42 5.33 12.12 1.60
N VAL A 43 4.10 12.62 1.62
CA VAL A 43 2.91 11.87 1.21
C VAL A 43 2.54 12.32 -0.19
N ILE A 44 2.44 11.38 -1.12
CA ILE A 44 2.08 11.62 -2.52
C ILE A 44 0.71 11.00 -2.76
N ALA A 45 -0.31 11.83 -2.95
CA ALA A 45 -1.67 11.39 -3.23
C ALA A 45 -2.11 11.99 -4.58
N PRO A 46 -1.95 11.29 -5.70
CA PRO A 46 -2.32 11.80 -7.01
C PRO A 46 -3.83 11.81 -7.21
N GLU A 47 -4.29 12.70 -8.09
CA GLU A 47 -5.62 12.64 -8.69
C GLU A 47 -5.65 11.53 -9.73
N HIS A 48 -6.80 10.89 -9.93
CA HIS A 48 -6.96 9.85 -10.94
C HIS A 48 -7.25 10.44 -12.33
N ASP A 49 -6.93 9.68 -13.38
CA ASP A 49 -7.35 10.01 -14.74
C ASP A 49 -8.86 9.67 -14.91
N PRO A 50 -9.72 10.62 -15.26
CA PRO A 50 -11.13 10.35 -15.55
C PRO A 50 -11.35 9.25 -16.61
N ALA A 51 -10.38 9.01 -17.48
CA ALA A 51 -10.43 7.95 -18.50
C ALA A 51 -10.27 6.54 -17.92
N ALA A 52 -9.89 6.39 -16.65
CA ALA A 52 -9.83 5.09 -15.97
C ALA A 52 -11.20 4.43 -15.80
N GLY A 53 -12.29 5.21 -15.83
CA GLY A 53 -13.66 4.72 -15.78
C GLY A 53 -14.23 4.66 -14.35
N ILE A 54 -15.05 3.63 -14.07
CA ILE A 54 -15.72 3.48 -12.76
C ILE A 54 -14.69 3.28 -11.65
N LEU A 55 -13.66 2.45 -11.88
CA LEU A 55 -12.52 2.34 -10.98
C LEU A 55 -11.53 3.44 -11.36
N PRO A 56 -11.06 4.25 -10.39
CA PRO A 56 -10.23 5.42 -10.67
C PRO A 56 -8.80 5.08 -11.14
N TRP A 57 -8.42 3.80 -11.15
CA TRP A 57 -7.09 3.32 -11.49
C TRP A 57 -7.14 2.23 -12.56
N PHE A 58 -6.10 2.16 -13.42
CA PHE A 58 -5.96 1.09 -14.41
C PHE A 58 -5.41 -0.17 -13.76
N LEU A 59 -6.30 -1.12 -13.46
CA LEU A 59 -5.99 -2.27 -12.61
C LEU A 59 -5.73 -3.57 -13.37
N ALA A 60 -6.29 -3.71 -14.59
CA ALA A 60 -6.16 -4.95 -15.34
C ALA A 60 -4.74 -5.16 -15.86
N ASP A 61 -4.24 -6.39 -15.75
CA ASP A 61 -2.92 -6.75 -16.23
C ASP A 61 -2.80 -6.61 -17.76
N GLY A 62 -1.70 -6.00 -18.22
CA GLY A 62 -1.37 -5.86 -19.63
C GLY A 62 -2.22 -4.85 -20.43
N VAL A 63 -3.13 -4.12 -19.78
CA VAL A 63 -4.00 -3.14 -20.47
C VAL A 63 -3.35 -1.77 -20.53
N ARG A 64 -3.09 -1.15 -19.38
CA ARG A 64 -2.45 0.18 -19.26
C ARG A 64 -1.63 0.22 -17.96
N ASP A 65 -0.56 1.01 -17.96
CA ASP A 65 0.31 1.22 -16.79
C ASP A 65 0.52 2.72 -16.47
N ASP A 66 -0.39 3.57 -16.94
CA ASP A 66 -0.27 5.03 -16.82
C ASP A 66 -0.15 5.47 -15.35
N ASP A 67 -0.97 4.91 -14.45
CA ASP A 67 -0.91 5.24 -13.02
C ASP A 67 0.43 4.85 -12.40
N LEU A 68 1.01 3.74 -12.84
CA LEU A 68 2.32 3.29 -12.38
C LEU A 68 3.44 4.19 -12.92
N ARG A 69 3.30 4.72 -14.15
CA ARG A 69 4.23 5.71 -14.70
C ARG A 69 4.13 7.04 -13.98
N VAL A 70 2.91 7.49 -13.67
CA VAL A 70 2.69 8.66 -12.81
C VAL A 70 3.38 8.49 -11.45
N ALA A 71 3.28 7.31 -10.84
CA ALA A 71 4.02 7.01 -9.61
C ALA A 71 5.54 7.15 -9.79
N ASP A 72 6.09 6.58 -10.87
CA ASP A 72 7.52 6.66 -11.18
C ASP A 72 7.99 8.12 -11.36
N GLU A 73 7.22 8.93 -12.09
CA GLU A 73 7.52 10.35 -12.33
C GLU A 73 7.40 11.20 -11.05
N LEU A 74 6.37 10.95 -10.24
CA LEU A 74 6.19 11.64 -8.96
C LEU A 74 7.31 11.29 -7.97
N LEU A 75 7.75 10.04 -7.94
CA LEU A 75 8.90 9.61 -7.14
C LEU A 75 10.18 10.32 -7.59
N ALA A 76 10.45 10.36 -8.89
CA ALA A 76 11.60 11.07 -9.45
C ALA A 76 11.56 12.56 -9.12
N CYS A 77 10.38 13.19 -9.23
CA CYS A 77 10.18 14.58 -8.88
C CYS A 77 10.45 14.84 -7.37
N ALA A 78 9.94 13.99 -6.49
CA ALA A 78 10.19 14.08 -5.04
C ALA A 78 11.68 13.95 -4.73
N ALA A 79 12.36 12.96 -5.33
CA ALA A 79 13.79 12.74 -5.16
C ALA A 79 14.62 13.97 -5.56
N MET A 80 14.26 14.61 -6.68
CA MET A 80 14.96 15.82 -7.15
C MET A 80 14.70 17.07 -6.30
N ARG A 81 13.50 17.19 -5.70
CA ARG A 81 13.08 18.42 -5.03
C ARG A 81 13.34 18.46 -3.54
N VAL A 82 13.16 17.32 -2.87
CA VAL A 82 13.24 17.26 -1.40
C VAL A 82 14.22 16.19 -0.90
N GLY A 83 14.72 15.32 -1.77
CA GLY A 83 15.43 14.12 -1.38
C GLY A 83 14.47 13.04 -0.84
N VAL A 84 14.83 11.77 -1.01
CA VAL A 84 14.04 10.64 -0.51
C VAL A 84 14.97 9.53 -0.03
N ASP A 85 14.57 8.84 1.02
CA ASP A 85 15.22 7.58 1.40
C ASP A 85 14.72 6.45 0.49
N ALA A 86 15.55 6.03 -0.46
CA ALA A 86 15.21 4.97 -1.43
C ALA A 86 14.88 3.62 -0.76
N ARG A 87 15.20 3.45 0.52
CA ARG A 87 14.84 2.26 1.29
C ARG A 87 13.46 2.37 1.96
N ARG A 88 12.82 3.54 1.94
CA ARG A 88 11.56 3.80 2.62
C ARG A 88 10.52 4.38 1.67
N ILE A 89 10.28 3.68 0.56
CA ILE A 89 9.23 4.01 -0.41
C ILE A 89 8.09 3.02 -0.23
N HIS A 90 6.92 3.52 0.10
CA HIS A 90 5.77 2.74 0.51
C HIS A 90 4.52 3.10 -0.31
N SER A 91 3.57 2.17 -0.39
CA SER A 91 2.27 2.41 -1.04
C SER A 91 1.13 2.02 -0.10
N VAL A 92 0.12 2.87 -0.03
CA VAL A 92 -1.09 2.68 0.80
C VAL A 92 -2.31 3.01 -0.06
N GLY A 93 -3.38 2.26 0.09
CA GLY A 93 -4.63 2.58 -0.61
C GLY A 93 -5.85 1.90 -0.01
N LEU A 94 -7.03 2.47 -0.30
CA LEU A 94 -8.32 1.96 0.13
C LEU A 94 -9.17 1.56 -1.08
N SER A 95 -9.85 0.41 -1.01
CA SER A 95 -10.83 0.00 -2.02
C SER A 95 -10.17 -0.12 -3.42
N ALA A 96 -10.61 0.64 -4.41
CA ALA A 96 -9.93 0.71 -5.71
C ALA A 96 -8.45 1.10 -5.55
N GLY A 97 -8.11 2.02 -4.64
CA GLY A 97 -6.72 2.34 -4.30
C GLY A 97 -5.98 1.20 -3.60
N GLY A 98 -6.69 0.38 -2.83
CA GLY A 98 -6.16 -0.85 -2.24
C GLY A 98 -5.81 -1.90 -3.31
N PHE A 99 -6.67 -2.05 -4.32
CA PHE A 99 -6.34 -2.85 -5.51
C PHE A 99 -5.11 -2.30 -6.23
N HIS A 100 -5.07 -0.98 -6.45
CA HIS A 100 -3.92 -0.36 -7.12
C HIS A 100 -2.62 -0.55 -6.32
N THR A 101 -2.66 -0.38 -5.00
CA THR A 101 -1.54 -0.69 -4.10
C THR A 101 -1.05 -2.12 -4.26
N SER A 102 -1.96 -3.09 -4.35
CA SER A 102 -1.61 -4.50 -4.57
C SER A 102 -0.97 -4.74 -5.94
N VAL A 103 -1.52 -4.15 -7.01
CA VAL A 103 -0.93 -4.19 -8.36
C VAL A 103 0.45 -3.52 -8.38
N MET A 104 0.56 -2.32 -7.79
CA MET A 104 1.83 -1.58 -7.73
C MET A 104 2.92 -2.37 -7.01
N SER A 105 2.60 -3.07 -5.91
CA SER A 105 3.56 -3.89 -5.18
C SER A 105 4.22 -4.96 -6.05
N LEU A 106 3.47 -5.53 -6.98
CA LEU A 106 3.94 -6.57 -7.88
C LEU A 106 4.67 -6.01 -9.11
N ARG A 107 4.28 -4.81 -9.55
CA ARG A 107 4.84 -4.18 -10.76
C ARG A 107 6.02 -3.26 -10.46
N ARG A 108 6.17 -2.81 -9.22
CA ARG A 108 7.21 -1.87 -8.77
C ARG A 108 8.01 -2.41 -7.58
N ALA A 109 8.11 -3.74 -7.45
CA ALA A 109 8.92 -4.41 -6.44
C ALA A 109 10.41 -3.99 -6.46
N SER A 110 10.87 -3.36 -7.54
CA SER A 110 12.23 -2.85 -7.66
C SER A 110 12.56 -1.68 -6.74
N TYR A 111 11.53 -0.96 -6.25
CA TYR A 111 11.73 0.16 -5.32
C TYR A 111 10.76 0.18 -4.13
N LEU A 112 9.64 -0.52 -4.19
CA LEU A 112 8.69 -0.56 -3.07
C LEU A 112 9.24 -1.41 -1.92
N ALA A 113 9.30 -0.79 -0.75
CA ALA A 113 9.75 -1.42 0.49
C ALA A 113 8.63 -2.26 1.12
N SER A 114 7.48 -1.63 1.33
CA SER A 114 6.30 -2.28 1.91
C SER A 114 5.00 -1.56 1.51
N VAL A 115 3.88 -2.25 1.68
CA VAL A 115 2.57 -1.74 1.28
C VAL A 115 1.50 -1.99 2.33
N VAL A 116 0.44 -1.14 2.33
CA VAL A 116 -0.76 -1.34 3.12
C VAL A 116 -1.99 -1.28 2.20
N SER A 117 -2.68 -2.39 2.06
CA SER A 117 -3.89 -2.52 1.24
C SER A 117 -5.11 -2.65 2.15
N TYR A 118 -5.94 -1.59 2.20
CA TYR A 118 -7.22 -1.59 2.91
C TYR A 118 -8.33 -1.98 1.95
N SER A 119 -9.07 -3.05 2.28
CA SER A 119 -10.24 -3.51 1.48
C SER A 119 -9.93 -3.53 -0.04
N GLY A 120 -8.80 -4.13 -0.40
CA GLY A 120 -8.27 -4.18 -1.76
C GLY A 120 -7.96 -5.61 -2.20
N GLY A 121 -6.69 -5.87 -2.54
CA GLY A 121 -6.22 -7.20 -2.90
C GLY A 121 -6.08 -7.43 -4.40
N LEU A 122 -6.39 -8.63 -4.90
CA LEU A 122 -6.29 -9.00 -6.31
C LEU A 122 -7.54 -9.72 -6.81
N THR A 123 -7.96 -9.40 -8.02
CA THR A 123 -8.81 -10.27 -8.83
C THR A 123 -7.97 -11.11 -9.81
N ALA A 124 -8.59 -12.04 -10.51
CA ALA A 124 -7.88 -12.85 -11.52
C ALA A 124 -7.34 -12.00 -12.68
N THR A 125 -8.02 -10.91 -13.02
CA THR A 125 -7.64 -10.02 -14.14
C THR A 125 -6.56 -9.00 -13.76
N MET A 126 -6.30 -8.80 -12.47
CA MET A 126 -5.29 -7.87 -11.95
C MET A 126 -3.95 -8.56 -11.67
N ALA A 127 -3.98 -9.87 -11.47
CA ALA A 127 -2.77 -10.63 -11.16
C ALA A 127 -1.82 -10.64 -12.36
N PRO A 128 -0.56 -10.21 -12.19
CA PRO A 128 0.38 -10.22 -13.32
C PRO A 128 0.72 -11.65 -13.73
N THR A 129 0.92 -11.84 -15.03
CA THR A 129 1.32 -13.14 -15.61
C THR A 129 2.79 -13.46 -15.37
N SER A 130 3.60 -12.46 -15.04
CA SER A 130 5.01 -12.60 -14.70
C SER A 130 5.39 -11.67 -13.57
N ASP A 131 6.30 -12.10 -12.70
CA ASP A 131 6.81 -11.27 -11.62
C ASP A 131 7.78 -10.21 -12.17
N ALA A 132 7.63 -8.98 -11.71
CA ALA A 132 8.63 -7.95 -11.97
C ALA A 132 9.91 -8.27 -11.17
N PRO A 133 11.11 -8.01 -11.74
CA PRO A 133 12.34 -8.17 -10.98
C PRO A 133 12.37 -7.17 -9.82
N GLY A 134 12.84 -7.62 -8.67
CA GLY A 134 12.94 -6.76 -7.48
C GLY A 134 13.16 -7.54 -6.21
N ALA A 135 13.30 -6.80 -5.11
CA ALA A 135 13.39 -7.39 -3.78
C ALA A 135 12.02 -7.90 -3.32
N ARG A 136 12.06 -8.78 -2.32
CA ARG A 136 10.86 -9.17 -1.60
C ARG A 136 10.39 -7.99 -0.76
N PHE A 137 9.10 -7.70 -0.84
CA PHE A 137 8.43 -6.66 -0.06
C PHE A 137 7.57 -7.28 1.05
N ALA A 138 7.17 -6.43 2.00
CA ALA A 138 6.20 -6.79 3.02
C ALA A 138 4.84 -6.13 2.71
N ALA A 139 3.74 -6.83 3.00
CA ALA A 139 2.39 -6.32 2.77
C ALA A 139 1.51 -6.50 4.02
N LEU A 140 0.95 -5.41 4.51
CA LEU A 140 -0.13 -5.42 5.48
C LEU A 140 -1.45 -5.32 4.72
N VAL A 141 -2.25 -6.36 4.80
CA VAL A 141 -3.50 -6.49 4.06
C VAL A 141 -4.66 -6.49 5.07
N LEU A 142 -5.60 -5.58 4.90
CA LEU A 142 -6.71 -5.41 5.84
C LEU A 142 -8.05 -5.51 5.09
N HIS A 143 -9.01 -6.19 5.71
CA HIS A 143 -10.40 -6.23 5.28
C HIS A 143 -11.35 -6.20 6.46
N GLY A 144 -12.60 -5.86 6.21
CA GLY A 144 -13.65 -5.73 7.22
C GLY A 144 -14.54 -6.96 7.38
N GLY A 145 -14.03 -8.15 7.04
CA GLY A 145 -14.74 -9.41 7.17
C GLY A 145 -15.77 -9.64 6.05
N ALA A 146 -16.74 -10.51 6.32
CA ALA A 146 -17.74 -10.96 5.35
C ALA A 146 -18.65 -9.85 4.82
N ASP A 147 -18.78 -8.74 5.56
CA ASP A 147 -19.58 -7.58 5.17
C ASP A 147 -18.79 -6.51 4.42
N ASP A 148 -17.50 -6.72 4.22
CA ASP A 148 -16.67 -5.86 3.37
C ASP A 148 -16.93 -6.16 1.89
N LYS A 149 -18.01 -5.55 1.35
CA LYS A 149 -18.52 -5.79 0.01
C LYS A 149 -18.80 -4.49 -0.74
N VAL A 150 -18.27 -4.38 -1.94
CA VAL A 150 -18.63 -3.36 -2.92
C VAL A 150 -18.83 -4.06 -4.25
N PHE A 151 -20.11 -4.17 -4.69
CA PHE A 151 -20.45 -4.92 -5.90
C PHE A 151 -19.55 -4.54 -7.10
N PRO A 152 -18.99 -5.52 -7.82
CA PRO A 152 -19.18 -6.97 -7.68
C PRO A 152 -18.17 -7.66 -6.73
N TYR A 153 -17.41 -6.92 -5.94
CA TYR A 153 -16.30 -7.44 -5.15
C TYR A 153 -16.70 -7.80 -3.71
N VAL A 154 -16.17 -8.92 -3.22
CA VAL A 154 -16.09 -9.29 -1.80
C VAL A 154 -14.63 -9.07 -1.40
N LEU A 155 -14.37 -8.00 -0.63
CA LEU A 155 -13.01 -7.52 -0.40
C LEU A 155 -12.21 -8.45 0.52
N GLN A 156 -12.87 -9.21 1.39
CA GLN A 156 -12.24 -10.31 2.09
C GLN A 156 -11.61 -11.30 1.10
N THR A 157 -12.38 -11.79 0.12
CA THR A 157 -11.89 -12.78 -0.85
C THR A 157 -10.74 -12.24 -1.71
N THR A 158 -10.80 -10.97 -2.13
CA THR A 158 -9.72 -10.39 -2.94
C THR A 158 -8.47 -10.12 -2.11
N SER A 159 -8.63 -9.76 -0.84
CA SER A 159 -7.53 -9.58 0.11
C SER A 159 -6.81 -10.90 0.41
N GLU A 160 -7.56 -11.96 0.72
CA GLU A 160 -7.03 -13.30 0.95
C GLU A 160 -6.30 -13.83 -0.30
N ARG A 161 -6.87 -13.65 -1.50
CA ARG A 161 -6.22 -14.00 -2.76
C ARG A 161 -4.89 -13.29 -2.95
N TYR A 162 -4.80 -12.01 -2.63
CA TYR A 162 -3.55 -11.26 -2.72
C TYR A 162 -2.51 -11.81 -1.74
N VAL A 163 -2.91 -12.07 -0.52
CA VAL A 163 -2.06 -12.68 0.52
C VAL A 163 -1.47 -14.01 0.02
N ASP A 164 -2.30 -14.90 -0.47
CA ASP A 164 -1.87 -16.20 -1.02
C ASP A 164 -0.93 -16.03 -2.21
N PHE A 165 -1.27 -15.10 -3.12
CA PHE A 165 -0.50 -14.83 -4.33
C PHE A 165 0.92 -14.38 -4.01
N ILE A 166 1.09 -13.45 -3.05
CA ILE A 166 2.40 -12.92 -2.69
C ILE A 166 3.19 -13.87 -1.78
N LYS A 167 2.53 -14.62 -0.92
CA LYS A 167 3.17 -15.58 -0.02
C LYS A 167 3.90 -16.68 -0.78
N VAL A 168 3.25 -17.32 -1.76
CA VAL A 168 3.88 -18.37 -2.57
C VAL A 168 5.06 -17.86 -3.42
N ARG A 169 5.17 -16.54 -3.57
CA ARG A 169 6.28 -15.83 -4.24
C ARG A 169 7.37 -15.38 -3.27
N GLY A 170 7.21 -15.70 -1.98
CA GLY A 170 8.19 -15.44 -0.93
C GLY A 170 8.21 -14.01 -0.40
N HIS A 171 7.17 -13.22 -0.69
CA HIS A 171 6.93 -11.94 0.00
C HIS A 171 6.38 -12.18 1.41
N PHE A 172 6.33 -11.14 2.24
CA PHE A 172 5.90 -11.24 3.63
C PHE A 172 4.53 -10.59 3.85
N PRO A 173 3.41 -11.35 3.84
CA PRO A 173 2.10 -10.84 4.16
C PRO A 173 1.78 -10.90 5.65
N VAL A 174 1.06 -9.88 6.14
CA VAL A 174 0.29 -9.88 7.39
C VAL A 174 -1.16 -9.62 7.02
N LEU A 175 -2.10 -10.40 7.54
CA LEU A 175 -3.53 -10.25 7.29
C LEU A 175 -4.24 -9.75 8.53
N CYS A 176 -5.15 -8.78 8.35
CA CYS A 176 -5.98 -8.23 9.41
C CYS A 176 -7.46 -8.31 9.01
N ASP A 177 -8.27 -8.97 9.82
CA ASP A 177 -9.72 -8.92 9.72
C ASP A 177 -10.27 -8.05 10.87
N HIS A 178 -10.64 -6.81 10.57
CA HIS A 178 -11.17 -5.91 11.60
C HIS A 178 -12.70 -6.02 11.78
N GLY A 179 -13.42 -6.75 10.92
CA GLY A 179 -14.83 -7.05 11.07
C GLY A 179 -15.80 -5.85 11.00
N GLN A 180 -15.35 -4.68 10.49
CA GLN A 180 -16.16 -3.46 10.48
C GLN A 180 -16.65 -3.06 9.08
N GLY A 181 -16.70 -4.03 8.14
CA GLY A 181 -17.16 -3.79 6.77
C GLY A 181 -16.17 -2.91 5.97
N HIS A 182 -16.68 -2.18 4.97
CA HIS A 182 -15.85 -1.39 4.04
C HIS A 182 -15.38 -0.06 4.66
N ASP A 183 -14.47 -0.14 5.62
CA ASP A 183 -14.00 1.01 6.41
C ASP A 183 -12.51 0.88 6.77
N ILE A 184 -11.91 1.95 7.32
CA ILE A 184 -10.59 1.96 7.96
C ILE A 184 -10.76 2.39 9.42
N PRO A 185 -10.80 1.45 10.38
CA PRO A 185 -10.85 1.79 11.78
C PRO A 185 -9.65 2.65 12.19
N ALA A 186 -9.90 3.74 12.92
CA ALA A 186 -8.83 4.62 13.37
C ALA A 186 -7.73 3.89 14.15
N ALA A 187 -8.10 2.84 14.87
CA ALA A 187 -7.19 2.04 15.70
C ALA A 187 -6.12 1.28 14.90
N VAL A 188 -6.36 0.94 13.61
CA VAL A 188 -5.37 0.21 12.80
C VAL A 188 -4.25 1.11 12.27
N ARG A 189 -4.47 2.44 12.20
CA ARG A 189 -3.55 3.39 11.53
C ARG A 189 -2.15 3.40 12.14
N ALA A 190 -2.06 3.33 13.47
CA ALA A 190 -0.78 3.28 14.16
C ALA A 190 0.00 2.01 13.82
N SER A 191 -0.68 0.86 13.75
CA SER A 191 -0.07 -0.41 13.35
C SER A 191 0.35 -0.40 11.88
N ALA A 192 -0.45 0.20 11.00
CA ALA A 192 -0.11 0.35 9.58
C ALA A 192 1.15 1.21 9.39
N TRP A 193 1.24 2.35 10.08
CA TRP A 193 2.44 3.19 10.01
C TRP A 193 3.66 2.48 10.58
N ARG A 194 3.53 1.83 11.75
CA ARG A 194 4.60 1.03 12.32
C ARG A 194 5.07 -0.08 11.36
N PHE A 195 4.13 -0.76 10.70
CA PHE A 195 4.47 -1.79 9.72
C PHE A 195 5.34 -1.23 8.58
N LEU A 196 4.98 -0.06 8.04
CA LEU A 196 5.78 0.58 6.99
C LEU A 196 7.19 0.94 7.49
N GLN A 197 7.30 1.52 8.69
CA GLN A 197 8.59 1.90 9.29
C GLN A 197 9.51 0.70 9.53
N ASP A 198 8.95 -0.43 9.98
CA ASP A 198 9.71 -1.62 10.35
C ASP A 198 10.11 -2.47 9.13
N HIS A 199 9.55 -2.18 7.93
CA HIS A 199 9.85 -2.90 6.69
C HIS A 199 10.47 -2.00 5.61
N PRO A 200 11.74 -1.55 5.79
CA PRO A 200 12.46 -0.89 4.71
C PRO A 200 12.79 -1.87 3.57
N TYR A 201 13.12 -1.32 2.41
CA TYR A 201 13.49 -2.12 1.23
C TYR A 201 14.61 -3.12 1.53
N GLY A 202 14.38 -4.37 1.14
CA GLY A 202 15.34 -5.45 1.35
C GLY A 202 15.38 -6.01 2.78
N ALA A 203 14.42 -5.65 3.66
CA ALA A 203 14.30 -6.26 4.99
C ALA A 203 13.89 -7.74 4.88
N THR A 204 14.86 -8.62 4.84
CA THR A 204 14.68 -10.08 4.74
C THR A 204 15.68 -10.77 5.66
N PRO A 205 15.25 -11.62 6.61
CA PRO A 205 13.85 -11.91 6.94
C PRO A 205 13.10 -10.68 7.48
N SER A 206 11.77 -10.71 7.44
CA SER A 206 10.95 -9.68 8.07
C SER A 206 11.24 -9.61 9.57
N PRO A 207 11.28 -8.41 10.17
CA PRO A 207 11.38 -8.25 11.63
C PRO A 207 10.19 -8.89 12.38
N TYR A 208 9.11 -9.20 11.68
CA TYR A 208 7.91 -9.84 12.24
C TYR A 208 7.87 -11.35 11.99
N ALA A 209 8.92 -11.95 11.43
CA ALA A 209 8.94 -13.38 11.07
C ALA A 209 8.61 -14.33 12.24
N THR A 210 8.88 -13.92 13.48
CA THR A 210 8.61 -14.72 14.69
C THR A 210 7.38 -14.27 15.49
N GLY A 211 6.71 -13.21 15.07
CA GLY A 211 5.52 -12.67 15.75
C GLY A 211 5.31 -11.19 15.49
N LEU A 212 4.07 -10.75 15.61
CA LEU A 212 3.75 -9.32 15.54
C LEU A 212 4.24 -8.62 16.81
N PRO A 213 4.71 -7.37 16.71
CA PRO A 213 5.22 -6.65 17.88
C PRO A 213 4.12 -6.31 18.88
N ALA A 214 4.48 -6.18 20.14
CA ALA A 214 3.57 -5.77 21.20
C ALA A 214 2.84 -4.45 20.84
N GLY A 215 1.53 -4.40 21.10
CA GLY A 215 0.67 -3.27 20.77
C GLY A 215 0.27 -3.18 19.30
N PHE A 216 0.61 -4.18 18.46
CA PHE A 216 0.05 -4.28 17.12
C PHE A 216 -1.45 -4.57 17.20
N HIS A 217 -2.23 -4.10 16.22
CA HIS A 217 -3.69 -4.24 16.28
C HIS A 217 -4.12 -5.71 16.36
N PRO A 218 -5.01 -6.08 17.31
CA PRO A 218 -5.32 -7.48 17.61
C PRO A 218 -6.05 -8.23 16.48
N SER A 219 -6.62 -7.51 15.51
CA SER A 219 -7.22 -8.13 14.32
C SER A 219 -6.19 -8.66 13.33
N CYS A 220 -4.91 -8.40 13.54
CA CYS A 220 -3.85 -8.78 12.62
C CYS A 220 -3.18 -10.09 13.05
N ALA A 221 -2.85 -10.93 12.09
CA ALA A 221 -2.16 -12.19 12.30
C ALA A 221 -1.10 -12.43 11.20
N LEU A 222 -0.06 -13.16 11.56
CA LEU A 222 0.84 -13.75 10.58
C LEU A 222 0.09 -14.79 9.75
N VAL A 223 0.39 -14.84 8.47
CA VAL A 223 -0.19 -15.85 7.58
C VAL A 223 0.64 -17.12 7.66
N PRO A 224 0.04 -18.26 8.12
CA PRO A 224 0.74 -19.52 8.38
C PRO A 224 1.44 -20.09 7.15
#